data_d691ec43a99c00640087ed0ac7d2a585
#
_entry.id   d691ec43a99c00640087ed0ac7d2a585
#
_cell.length_a   1.000
_cell.length_b   1.000
_cell.length_c   1.000
_cell.angle_alpha   90.00
_cell.angle_beta   90.00
_cell.angle_gamma   90.00
#
_symmetry.space_group_name_H-M   'P 1'
#
loop_
_entity.id
_entity.type
_entity.pdbx_description
1 polymer ?
#
loop_
_entity_poly.entity_id
_entity_poly.type
_entity_poly.pdbx_seq_one_letter_code
_entity_poly.pdbx_strand_id
1 'polypeptide(L)'
;QGSEIYHKTEYRERRRHYAVYAVNCPIDGYDTDRDAFLGAYRGNDRPETVLRGTAGNTVASGWGVIGSHHIDVTLKPGESRSFIFVLGYCENAADDKWEAPGVINKKPAKEMLSHYQTDEQVDAALAELASYWDGLLAKYALTCADEKLGRMVNIWNQYQCMVTFNMSRSASYFESGTGRGMGFRDSCQDLLGFVHLIPDRARERLLDIAATQFEDGSAYHQYQPLTKKGNMDIGSGFNDDPLWLIAGCAAYIKETGDFSILDEQVDFDNDSTKAQPLMEHLKRSFDFTVTHLGPHKLPLIGRADWNDCLNLNCFSAEPGEPFQTTGPSEGPVAESIFIAAMFVKYGKEYAAICRRRGNEEEAVYAEKEVEKVYQAVLDAGWD
;
A
#
# COMPACT_ATOMS: atom_id res chain seq x y z
N GLN A 1 -17.03 -24.27 14.23
CA GLN A 1 -17.52 -24.93 15.42
C GLN A 1 -18.61 -24.09 16.05
N GLY A 2 -19.78 -24.67 16.33
CA GLY A 2 -20.88 -23.88 16.87
C GLY A 2 -21.32 -22.78 15.91
N SER A 3 -21.25 -21.51 16.33
CA SER A 3 -21.58 -20.32 15.53
C SER A 3 -20.39 -19.72 14.79
N GLU A 4 -19.28 -20.43 14.69
CA GLU A 4 -18.05 -19.94 14.08
C GLU A 4 -17.74 -20.66 12.76
N ILE A 5 -17.51 -19.90 11.68
CA ILE A 5 -17.06 -20.40 10.39
C ILE A 5 -15.61 -19.94 10.17
N TYR A 6 -14.72 -20.86 9.87
CA TYR A 6 -13.31 -20.58 9.64
C TYR A 6 -12.95 -20.84 8.18
N HIS A 7 -12.29 -19.87 7.56
CA HIS A 7 -11.74 -20.00 6.21
C HIS A 7 -10.23 -19.89 6.23
N LYS A 8 -9.54 -21.02 6.07
CA LYS A 8 -8.10 -21.12 5.99
C LYS A 8 -7.64 -21.04 4.53
N THR A 9 -6.53 -20.38 4.27
CA THR A 9 -5.88 -20.36 2.96
C THR A 9 -4.47 -20.92 3.03
N GLU A 10 -4.02 -21.55 1.94
CA GLU A 10 -2.66 -22.06 1.75
C GLU A 10 -1.99 -21.36 0.56
N TYR A 11 -2.49 -20.19 0.16
CA TYR A 11 -2.03 -19.49 -1.01
C TYR A 11 -0.74 -18.70 -0.75
N ARG A 12 0.24 -18.83 -1.64
CA ARG A 12 1.52 -18.13 -1.64
C ARG A 12 2.37 -18.37 -0.39
N GLU A 13 3.18 -17.39 0.00
CA GLU A 13 4.18 -17.46 1.07
C GLU A 13 3.56 -17.47 2.47
N ARG A 14 2.45 -16.74 2.65
CA ARG A 14 1.76 -16.64 3.95
C ARG A 14 0.66 -17.68 4.05
N ARG A 15 0.99 -18.82 4.67
CA ARG A 15 0.11 -20.00 4.78
C ARG A 15 -0.43 -20.23 6.19
N ARG A 16 -0.40 -19.22 7.06
CA ARG A 16 -0.75 -19.32 8.49
C ARG A 16 -1.88 -18.42 8.92
N HIS A 17 -2.48 -17.69 7.99
CA HIS A 17 -3.61 -16.81 8.22
C HIS A 17 -4.94 -17.47 7.88
N TYR A 18 -6.00 -16.98 8.50
CA TYR A 18 -7.36 -17.41 8.26
C TYR A 18 -8.35 -16.31 8.58
N ALA A 19 -9.52 -16.37 7.97
CA ALA A 19 -10.67 -15.55 8.34
C ALA A 19 -11.57 -16.33 9.28
N VAL A 20 -12.25 -15.62 10.16
CA VAL A 20 -13.33 -16.14 11.01
C VAL A 20 -14.56 -15.28 10.84
N TYR A 21 -15.71 -15.93 10.67
CA TYR A 21 -17.02 -15.30 10.68
C TYR A 21 -17.87 -15.96 11.77
N ALA A 22 -18.39 -15.17 12.69
CA ALA A 22 -19.08 -15.68 13.87
C ALA A 22 -20.28 -14.81 14.23
N VAL A 23 -21.21 -15.39 15.00
CA VAL A 23 -22.33 -14.69 15.65
C VAL A 23 -22.37 -15.04 17.14
N ASN A 24 -22.83 -14.11 17.96
CA ASN A 24 -22.86 -14.24 19.43
C ASN A 24 -23.99 -15.12 19.99
N CYS A 25 -24.63 -15.95 19.16
CA CYS A 25 -25.69 -16.86 19.61
C CYS A 25 -25.58 -18.22 18.91
N PRO A 26 -26.27 -19.26 19.42
CA PRO A 26 -26.45 -20.53 18.69
C PRO A 26 -27.11 -20.30 17.35
N ILE A 27 -26.75 -21.12 16.36
CA ILE A 27 -27.29 -21.09 15.00
C ILE A 27 -28.07 -22.38 14.72
N ASP A 28 -29.09 -22.31 13.87
CA ASP A 28 -29.90 -23.44 13.43
C ASP A 28 -29.35 -24.07 12.14
N GLY A 29 -28.51 -23.33 11.42
CA GLY A 29 -27.83 -23.83 10.25
C GLY A 29 -26.80 -22.85 9.68
N TYR A 30 -26.07 -23.29 8.67
CA TYR A 30 -25.05 -22.48 8.00
C TYR A 30 -24.88 -22.90 6.53
N ASP A 31 -24.31 -22.00 5.72
CA ASP A 31 -23.80 -22.33 4.39
C ASP A 31 -22.46 -21.65 4.17
N THR A 32 -21.52 -22.36 3.53
CA THR A 32 -20.23 -21.82 3.14
C THR A 32 -19.95 -21.91 1.64
N ASP A 33 -20.83 -22.58 0.88
CA ASP A 33 -20.76 -22.68 -0.57
C ASP A 33 -21.74 -21.66 -1.20
N ARG A 34 -21.20 -20.72 -1.96
CA ARG A 34 -21.95 -19.65 -2.61
C ARG A 34 -22.94 -20.17 -3.64
N ASP A 35 -22.51 -21.13 -4.46
CA ASP A 35 -23.35 -21.61 -5.56
C ASP A 35 -24.51 -22.44 -5.03
N ALA A 36 -24.26 -23.24 -4.00
CA ALA A 36 -25.31 -23.98 -3.30
C ALA A 36 -26.28 -23.03 -2.55
N PHE A 37 -25.76 -21.92 -1.97
CA PHE A 37 -26.57 -20.92 -1.30
C PHE A 37 -27.46 -20.14 -2.27
N LEU A 38 -26.89 -19.67 -3.39
CA LEU A 38 -27.62 -18.90 -4.40
C LEU A 38 -28.60 -19.77 -5.18
N GLY A 39 -28.22 -20.98 -5.53
CA GLY A 39 -28.94 -21.86 -6.46
C GLY A 39 -28.64 -21.57 -7.92
N ALA A 40 -28.93 -22.52 -8.79
CA ALA A 40 -28.67 -22.43 -10.22
C ALA A 40 -29.45 -21.26 -10.85
N TYR A 41 -28.75 -20.43 -11.61
CA TYR A 41 -29.30 -19.27 -12.34
C TYR A 41 -29.99 -18.22 -11.46
N ARG A 42 -29.62 -18.13 -10.18
CA ARG A 42 -30.13 -17.13 -9.23
C ARG A 42 -29.02 -16.17 -8.80
N GLY A 43 -29.42 -14.97 -8.42
CA GLY A 43 -28.52 -13.93 -7.91
C GLY A 43 -28.73 -13.65 -6.41
N ASN A 44 -28.00 -12.63 -5.93
CA ASN A 44 -28.08 -12.18 -4.54
C ASN A 44 -29.44 -11.60 -4.14
N ASP A 45 -30.26 -11.21 -5.12
CA ASP A 45 -31.62 -10.69 -4.93
C ASP A 45 -32.61 -11.77 -4.51
N ARG A 46 -32.40 -13.02 -4.90
CA ARG A 46 -33.27 -14.15 -4.62
C ARG A 46 -32.56 -15.47 -4.39
N PRO A 47 -31.70 -15.59 -3.36
CA PRO A 47 -30.99 -16.83 -3.07
C PRO A 47 -31.94 -17.99 -2.76
N GLU A 48 -31.66 -19.18 -3.31
CA GLU A 48 -32.46 -20.39 -3.10
C GLU A 48 -32.61 -20.74 -1.62
N THR A 49 -31.50 -20.68 -0.86
CA THR A 49 -31.50 -20.98 0.57
C THR A 49 -32.42 -20.04 1.36
N VAL A 50 -32.46 -18.76 1.01
CA VAL A 50 -33.37 -17.78 1.66
C VAL A 50 -34.83 -18.07 1.30
N LEU A 51 -35.11 -18.38 0.04
CA LEU A 51 -36.48 -18.75 -0.39
C LEU A 51 -36.97 -20.05 0.25
N ARG A 52 -36.08 -21.01 0.44
CA ARG A 52 -36.41 -22.28 1.10
C ARG A 52 -36.62 -22.13 2.62
N GLY A 53 -35.99 -21.08 3.23
CA GLY A 53 -36.08 -20.82 4.63
C GLY A 53 -35.27 -21.78 5.51
N THR A 54 -34.35 -22.53 4.91
CA THR A 54 -33.48 -23.48 5.66
C THR A 54 -32.11 -23.55 5.02
N ALA A 55 -31.06 -23.54 5.86
CA ALA A 55 -29.68 -23.69 5.42
C ALA A 55 -29.40 -25.11 4.88
N GLY A 56 -28.47 -25.19 3.95
CA GLY A 56 -28.02 -26.46 3.37
C GLY A 56 -26.92 -27.14 4.20
N ASN A 57 -26.34 -26.46 5.14
CA ASN A 57 -25.14 -26.86 5.92
C ASN A 57 -23.97 -27.27 5.00
N THR A 58 -23.77 -26.48 3.96
CA THR A 58 -22.75 -26.74 2.94
C THR A 58 -21.37 -26.36 3.43
N VAL A 59 -20.36 -27.09 2.95
CA VAL A 59 -18.94 -26.81 3.22
C VAL A 59 -18.22 -26.64 1.88
N ALA A 60 -17.73 -25.41 1.63
CA ALA A 60 -16.99 -25.09 0.42
C ALA A 60 -15.49 -25.32 0.54
N SER A 61 -14.87 -25.56 -0.61
CA SER A 61 -13.41 -25.59 -0.78
C SER A 61 -13.05 -24.92 -2.11
N GLY A 62 -12.08 -24.01 -2.10
CA GLY A 62 -11.63 -23.29 -3.30
C GLY A 62 -12.37 -21.99 -3.54
N TRP A 63 -12.94 -21.80 -4.73
CA TRP A 63 -13.61 -20.57 -5.13
C TRP A 63 -15.05 -20.49 -4.64
N GLY A 64 -15.54 -19.26 -4.50
CA GLY A 64 -16.94 -19.02 -4.18
C GLY A 64 -17.32 -19.30 -2.73
N VAL A 65 -16.38 -19.19 -1.80
CA VAL A 65 -16.65 -19.33 -0.37
C VAL A 65 -17.45 -18.15 0.17
N ILE A 66 -18.41 -18.46 1.05
CA ILE A 66 -19.21 -17.48 1.81
C ILE A 66 -19.24 -17.86 3.29
N GLY A 67 -19.76 -16.95 4.12
CA GLY A 67 -20.18 -17.27 5.50
C GLY A 67 -21.65 -16.88 5.65
N SER A 68 -22.52 -17.85 5.85
CA SER A 68 -23.93 -17.64 6.10
C SER A 68 -24.37 -18.37 7.35
N HIS A 69 -25.09 -17.68 8.23
CA HIS A 69 -25.72 -18.27 9.42
C HIS A 69 -27.24 -18.23 9.27
N HIS A 70 -27.90 -19.31 9.65
CA HIS A 70 -29.34 -19.40 9.78
C HIS A 70 -29.73 -19.43 11.26
N ILE A 71 -30.62 -18.53 11.65
CA ILE A 71 -31.08 -18.38 13.03
C ILE A 71 -32.62 -18.23 13.00
N ASP A 72 -33.32 -19.16 13.61
CA ASP A 72 -34.76 -19.09 13.78
C ASP A 72 -35.12 -18.25 15.01
N VAL A 73 -35.93 -17.21 14.81
CA VAL A 73 -36.30 -16.28 15.87
C VAL A 73 -37.80 -16.08 15.93
N THR A 74 -38.35 -16.22 17.12
CA THR A 74 -39.74 -15.84 17.40
C THR A 74 -39.74 -14.65 18.35
N LEU A 75 -40.38 -13.55 17.93
CA LEU A 75 -40.57 -12.34 18.71
C LEU A 75 -42.02 -12.10 19.01
N LYS A 76 -42.33 -11.76 20.26
CA LYS A 76 -43.66 -11.30 20.67
C LYS A 76 -43.80 -9.80 20.34
N PRO A 77 -45.04 -9.26 20.30
CA PRO A 77 -45.25 -7.83 20.10
C PRO A 77 -44.47 -6.99 21.12
N GLY A 78 -43.64 -6.05 20.63
CA GLY A 78 -42.80 -5.19 21.44
C GLY A 78 -41.42 -5.78 21.84
N GLU A 79 -41.16 -7.05 21.53
CA GLU A 79 -39.83 -7.65 21.75
C GLU A 79 -38.84 -7.27 20.64
N SER A 80 -37.59 -7.12 21.02
CA SER A 80 -36.45 -6.96 20.12
C SER A 80 -35.31 -7.89 20.52
N ARG A 81 -34.48 -8.25 19.57
CA ARG A 81 -33.27 -9.05 19.80
C ARG A 81 -32.13 -8.53 18.96
N SER A 82 -30.97 -8.35 19.56
CA SER A 82 -29.73 -7.98 18.89
C SER A 82 -28.91 -9.21 18.53
N PHE A 83 -28.22 -9.12 17.40
CA PHE A 83 -27.23 -10.11 16.94
C PHE A 83 -25.94 -9.39 16.62
N ILE A 84 -24.83 -9.92 17.11
CA ILE A 84 -23.49 -9.39 16.84
C ILE A 84 -22.79 -10.37 15.92
N PHE A 85 -22.53 -9.91 14.69
CA PHE A 85 -21.73 -10.64 13.72
C PHE A 85 -20.32 -10.06 13.69
N VAL A 86 -19.31 -10.93 13.73
CA VAL A 86 -17.92 -10.56 13.66
C VAL A 86 -17.28 -11.24 12.45
N LEU A 87 -16.72 -10.46 11.54
CA LEU A 87 -15.82 -10.93 10.50
C LEU A 87 -14.40 -10.51 10.89
N GLY A 88 -13.55 -11.48 11.15
CA GLY A 88 -12.20 -11.26 11.64
C GLY A 88 -11.13 -11.91 10.77
N TYR A 89 -9.92 -11.42 10.90
CA TYR A 89 -8.71 -11.97 10.31
C TYR A 89 -7.72 -12.29 11.42
N CYS A 90 -7.13 -13.47 11.36
CA CYS A 90 -6.09 -13.91 12.28
C CYS A 90 -4.89 -14.48 11.55
N GLU A 91 -3.73 -14.30 12.14
CA GLU A 91 -2.49 -14.89 11.70
C GLU A 91 -1.81 -15.60 12.88
N ASN A 92 -1.56 -16.89 12.75
CA ASN A 92 -0.86 -17.68 13.74
C ASN A 92 0.66 -17.51 13.60
N ALA A 93 1.41 -17.72 14.69
CA ALA A 93 2.85 -17.87 14.61
C ALA A 93 3.22 -19.08 13.73
N ALA A 94 4.41 -19.08 13.13
CA ALA A 94 4.83 -20.11 12.19
C ALA A 94 4.89 -21.51 12.82
N ASP A 95 5.28 -21.56 14.08
CA ASP A 95 5.42 -22.76 14.91
C ASP A 95 4.13 -23.15 15.64
N ASP A 96 3.08 -22.29 15.62
CA ASP A 96 1.79 -22.51 16.30
C ASP A 96 0.61 -22.47 15.32
N LYS A 97 0.86 -22.86 14.08
CA LYS A 97 -0.17 -22.86 13.01
C LYS A 97 -1.32 -23.79 13.29
N TRP A 98 -1.04 -24.97 13.89
CA TRP A 98 -1.98 -26.08 14.01
C TRP A 98 -2.28 -26.42 15.46
N GLU A 99 -3.55 -26.58 15.84
CA GLU A 99 -3.96 -27.13 17.14
C GLU A 99 -4.08 -28.67 17.10
N ALA A 100 -4.21 -29.24 15.89
CA ALA A 100 -4.18 -30.68 15.61
C ALA A 100 -3.83 -30.88 14.12
N PRO A 101 -3.45 -32.11 13.68
CA PRO A 101 -3.14 -32.36 12.27
C PRO A 101 -4.25 -31.89 11.32
N GLY A 102 -3.94 -30.90 10.46
CA GLY A 102 -4.87 -30.30 9.50
C GLY A 102 -5.93 -29.35 10.09
N VAL A 103 -5.90 -29.11 11.40
CA VAL A 103 -6.83 -28.22 12.10
C VAL A 103 -6.10 -26.95 12.52
N ILE A 104 -6.48 -25.82 11.93
CA ILE A 104 -5.87 -24.53 12.22
C ILE A 104 -6.07 -24.15 13.70
N ASN A 105 -5.04 -23.58 14.33
CA ASN A 105 -5.15 -23.07 15.70
C ASN A 105 -6.10 -21.88 15.75
N LYS A 106 -7.19 -22.02 16.53
CA LYS A 106 -8.29 -21.05 16.64
C LYS A 106 -8.17 -20.15 17.86
N LYS A 107 -7.14 -20.32 18.69
CA LYS A 107 -6.99 -19.55 19.92
C LYS A 107 -7.02 -18.03 19.69
N PRO A 108 -6.25 -17.46 18.72
CA PRO A 108 -6.30 -16.03 18.47
C PRO A 108 -7.67 -15.53 18.04
N ALA A 109 -8.39 -16.31 17.21
CA ALA A 109 -9.75 -15.94 16.81
C ALA A 109 -10.72 -15.94 17.99
N LYS A 110 -10.67 -16.96 18.84
CA LYS A 110 -11.54 -17.05 20.04
C LYS A 110 -11.28 -15.91 21.02
N GLU A 111 -10.00 -15.54 21.17
CA GLU A 111 -9.64 -14.38 21.99
C GLU A 111 -10.22 -13.10 21.42
N MET A 112 -10.04 -12.84 20.12
CA MET A 112 -10.64 -11.69 19.44
C MET A 112 -12.17 -11.68 19.57
N LEU A 113 -12.84 -12.78 19.29
CA LEU A 113 -14.30 -12.90 19.40
C LEU A 113 -14.82 -12.63 20.81
N SER A 114 -14.05 -12.95 21.85
CA SER A 114 -14.45 -12.71 23.25
C SER A 114 -14.64 -11.23 23.59
N HIS A 115 -14.08 -10.33 22.81
CA HIS A 115 -14.21 -8.87 22.96
C HIS A 115 -15.50 -8.30 22.36
N TYR A 116 -16.30 -9.10 21.63
CA TYR A 116 -17.48 -8.65 20.87
C TYR A 116 -18.70 -9.54 21.12
N GLN A 117 -18.96 -9.92 22.36
CA GLN A 117 -20.06 -10.83 22.71
C GLN A 117 -21.34 -10.12 23.15
N THR A 118 -21.23 -8.86 23.61
CA THR A 118 -22.38 -8.09 24.13
C THR A 118 -22.47 -6.73 23.44
N ASP A 119 -23.69 -6.15 23.47
CA ASP A 119 -23.94 -4.83 22.88
C ASP A 119 -23.02 -3.77 23.51
N GLU A 120 -22.79 -3.84 24.85
CA GLU A 120 -21.91 -2.89 25.56
C GLU A 120 -20.44 -3.00 25.08
N GLN A 121 -19.96 -4.20 24.78
CA GLN A 121 -18.61 -4.39 24.24
C GLN A 121 -18.48 -3.81 22.83
N VAL A 122 -19.50 -3.97 21.99
CA VAL A 122 -19.53 -3.38 20.63
C VAL A 122 -19.60 -1.85 20.71
N ASP A 123 -20.45 -1.29 21.58
CA ASP A 123 -20.57 0.14 21.78
C ASP A 123 -19.24 0.75 22.28
N ALA A 124 -18.55 0.07 23.18
CA ALA A 124 -17.22 0.48 23.65
C ALA A 124 -16.19 0.47 22.51
N ALA A 125 -16.18 -0.57 21.69
CA ALA A 125 -15.27 -0.65 20.54
C ALA A 125 -15.55 0.44 19.48
N LEU A 126 -16.83 0.75 19.23
CA LEU A 126 -17.23 1.85 18.34
C LEU A 126 -16.81 3.23 18.91
N ALA A 127 -16.94 3.42 20.21
CA ALA A 127 -16.49 4.64 20.89
C ALA A 127 -14.96 4.79 20.82
N GLU A 128 -14.21 3.70 20.99
CA GLU A 128 -12.75 3.69 20.82
C GLU A 128 -12.35 4.06 19.39
N LEU A 129 -13.01 3.46 18.40
CA LEU A 129 -12.78 3.78 16.98
C LEU A 129 -13.09 5.24 16.69
N ALA A 130 -14.21 5.79 17.20
CA ALA A 130 -14.54 7.19 17.04
C ALA A 130 -13.46 8.08 17.67
N SER A 131 -13.00 7.79 18.87
CA SER A 131 -11.93 8.53 19.55
C SER A 131 -10.61 8.50 18.78
N TYR A 132 -10.27 7.36 18.17
CA TYR A 132 -9.10 7.25 17.29
C TYR A 132 -9.20 8.21 16.10
N TRP A 133 -10.33 8.20 15.39
CA TRP A 133 -10.52 9.09 14.24
C TRP A 133 -10.58 10.57 14.63
N ASP A 134 -11.26 10.90 15.72
CA ASP A 134 -11.31 12.27 16.23
C ASP A 134 -9.90 12.78 16.58
N GLY A 135 -9.08 11.97 17.26
CA GLY A 135 -7.70 12.29 17.57
C GLY A 135 -6.81 12.46 16.34
N LEU A 136 -7.02 11.63 15.31
CA LEU A 136 -6.28 11.72 14.05
C LEU A 136 -6.66 12.99 13.28
N LEU A 137 -7.95 13.21 13.05
CA LEU A 137 -8.48 14.33 12.27
C LEU A 137 -8.23 15.70 12.93
N ALA A 138 -8.14 15.74 14.26
CA ALA A 138 -7.83 16.96 15.01
C ALA A 138 -6.41 17.52 14.78
N LYS A 139 -5.50 16.73 14.20
CA LYS A 139 -4.12 17.17 13.89
C LYS A 139 -4.05 18.26 12.82
N TYR A 140 -5.05 18.32 11.96
CA TYR A 140 -5.18 19.36 10.95
C TYR A 140 -6.62 19.84 10.89
N ALA A 141 -6.87 21.08 11.30
CA ALA A 141 -8.20 21.65 11.38
C ALA A 141 -8.27 23.04 10.75
N LEU A 142 -9.25 23.23 9.85
CA LEU A 142 -9.59 24.49 9.22
C LEU A 142 -10.90 25.01 9.80
N THR A 143 -10.90 26.24 10.31
CA THR A 143 -12.13 26.99 10.66
C THR A 143 -12.40 28.04 9.59
N CYS A 144 -13.51 27.95 8.90
CA CYS A 144 -13.90 28.89 7.85
C CYS A 144 -15.43 29.01 7.78
N ALA A 145 -15.90 30.05 7.06
CA ALA A 145 -17.34 30.30 6.89
C ALA A 145 -18.01 29.34 5.88
N ASP A 146 -17.24 28.68 5.01
CA ASP A 146 -17.74 27.68 4.07
C ASP A 146 -17.72 26.30 4.72
N GLU A 147 -18.89 25.81 5.14
CA GLU A 147 -19.06 24.51 5.79
C GLU A 147 -18.64 23.34 4.88
N LYS A 148 -18.84 23.45 3.56
CA LYS A 148 -18.46 22.38 2.62
C LYS A 148 -16.96 22.27 2.50
N LEU A 149 -16.27 23.41 2.40
CA LEU A 149 -14.82 23.46 2.41
C LEU A 149 -14.26 22.93 3.73
N GLY A 150 -14.81 23.36 4.86
CA GLY A 150 -14.45 22.87 6.19
C GLY A 150 -14.58 21.34 6.30
N ARG A 151 -15.70 20.78 5.82
CA ARG A 151 -15.94 19.32 5.82
C ARG A 151 -14.97 18.57 4.91
N MET A 152 -14.72 19.12 3.70
CA MET A 152 -13.75 18.52 2.76
C MET A 152 -12.36 18.44 3.38
N VAL A 153 -11.87 19.56 3.93
CA VAL A 153 -10.50 19.65 4.48
C VAL A 153 -10.35 18.86 5.79
N ASN A 154 -11.29 19.01 6.73
CA ASN A 154 -11.16 18.44 8.07
C ASN A 154 -11.46 16.94 8.14
N ILE A 155 -12.24 16.42 7.20
CA ILE A 155 -12.69 15.02 7.23
C ILE A 155 -12.28 14.27 5.97
N TRP A 156 -12.86 14.63 4.81
CA TRP A 156 -12.79 13.78 3.64
C TRP A 156 -11.40 13.67 3.03
N ASN A 157 -10.64 14.76 2.92
CA ASN A 157 -9.28 14.70 2.39
C ASN A 157 -8.36 13.87 3.28
N GLN A 158 -8.43 14.09 4.60
CA GLN A 158 -7.61 13.34 5.55
C GLN A 158 -8.01 11.87 5.61
N TYR A 159 -9.32 11.58 5.63
CA TYR A 159 -9.83 10.21 5.57
C TYR A 159 -9.36 9.51 4.28
N GLN A 160 -9.45 10.17 3.13
CA GLN A 160 -9.01 9.60 1.85
C GLN A 160 -7.50 9.31 1.85
N CYS A 161 -6.68 10.21 2.39
CA CYS A 161 -5.24 9.97 2.53
C CYS A 161 -4.95 8.73 3.42
N MET A 162 -5.69 8.58 4.52
CA MET A 162 -5.55 7.40 5.40
C MET A 162 -6.03 6.11 4.75
N VAL A 163 -7.11 6.16 3.97
CA VAL A 163 -7.57 5.01 3.18
C VAL A 163 -6.51 4.62 2.15
N THR A 164 -5.94 5.60 1.44
CA THR A 164 -4.88 5.37 0.46
C THR A 164 -3.64 4.75 1.11
N PHE A 165 -3.23 5.25 2.28
CA PHE A 165 -2.13 4.66 3.04
C PHE A 165 -2.40 3.19 3.40
N ASN A 166 -3.58 2.89 3.94
CA ASN A 166 -3.93 1.55 4.42
C ASN A 166 -4.15 0.56 3.28
N MET A 167 -4.79 1.01 2.19
CA MET A 167 -5.16 0.17 1.05
C MET A 167 -4.08 0.17 -0.05
N SER A 168 -3.13 1.09 0.01
CA SER A 168 -2.02 1.20 -0.96
C SER A 168 -2.50 1.22 -2.42
N ARG A 169 -3.58 1.98 -2.67
CA ARG A 169 -4.28 2.04 -3.97
C ARG A 169 -4.82 0.70 -4.46
N SER A 170 -4.77 -0.34 -3.63
CA SER A 170 -5.41 -1.63 -3.90
C SER A 170 -6.84 -1.58 -3.38
N ALA A 171 -7.74 -1.01 -4.15
CA ALA A 171 -9.10 -0.73 -3.71
C ALA A 171 -9.90 -2.00 -3.45
N SER A 172 -9.63 -3.09 -4.17
CA SER A 172 -10.35 -4.34 -3.97
C SER A 172 -9.64 -5.54 -4.60
N TYR A 173 -10.06 -6.71 -4.15
CA TYR A 173 -9.70 -7.99 -4.77
C TYR A 173 -10.05 -8.03 -6.28
N PHE A 174 -11.17 -7.44 -6.66
CA PHE A 174 -11.62 -7.42 -8.05
C PHE A 174 -10.76 -6.54 -8.95
N GLU A 175 -10.21 -5.45 -8.41
CA GLU A 175 -9.35 -4.56 -9.15
C GLU A 175 -7.93 -5.12 -9.30
N SER A 176 -7.34 -5.56 -8.19
CA SER A 176 -5.89 -5.81 -8.11
C SER A 176 -5.52 -7.28 -7.97
N GLY A 177 -6.49 -8.15 -7.65
CA GLY A 177 -6.22 -9.52 -7.28
C GLY A 177 -5.47 -9.65 -5.95
N THR A 178 -5.08 -10.88 -5.61
CA THR A 178 -4.43 -11.19 -4.32
C THR A 178 -2.92 -11.00 -4.32
N GLY A 179 -2.34 -10.64 -5.45
CA GLY A 179 -0.90 -10.68 -5.63
C GLY A 179 -0.23 -9.37 -6.00
N ARG A 180 -1.00 -8.31 -6.14
CA ARG A 180 -0.45 -7.00 -6.49
C ARG A 180 0.38 -6.45 -5.34
N GLY A 181 1.56 -5.91 -5.68
CA GLY A 181 2.40 -5.17 -4.76
C GLY A 181 1.96 -3.72 -4.60
N MET A 182 2.58 -3.03 -3.67
CA MET A 182 2.53 -1.58 -3.53
C MET A 182 3.57 -0.95 -4.44
N GLY A 183 3.17 0.09 -5.21
CA GLY A 183 4.12 0.83 -6.03
C GLY A 183 5.14 1.60 -5.19
N PHE A 184 6.37 1.61 -5.61
CA PHE A 184 7.46 2.38 -4.98
C PHE A 184 7.14 3.88 -5.02
N ARG A 185 6.94 4.44 -6.22
CA ARG A 185 6.58 5.85 -6.40
C ARG A 185 5.23 6.20 -5.79
N ASP A 186 4.23 5.30 -5.94
CA ASP A 186 2.90 5.50 -5.38
C ASP A 186 2.95 5.67 -3.88
N SER A 187 3.69 4.81 -3.18
CA SER A 187 3.84 4.87 -1.72
C SER A 187 4.56 6.12 -1.25
N CYS A 188 5.60 6.57 -1.96
CA CYS A 188 6.29 7.83 -1.66
C CYS A 188 5.40 9.05 -1.93
N GLN A 189 4.62 9.03 -3.01
CA GLN A 189 3.71 10.11 -3.37
C GLN A 189 2.55 10.22 -2.38
N ASP A 190 1.95 9.10 -2.02
CA ASP A 190 0.84 9.04 -1.07
C ASP A 190 1.25 9.53 0.32
N LEU A 191 2.51 9.28 0.72
CA LEU A 191 3.08 9.75 1.97
C LEU A 191 2.96 11.27 2.12
N LEU A 192 3.05 12.04 1.03
CA LEU A 192 2.90 13.49 1.06
C LEU A 192 1.52 13.93 1.61
N GLY A 193 0.51 13.08 1.47
CA GLY A 193 -0.85 13.36 1.94
C GLY A 193 -1.11 12.99 3.41
N PHE A 194 -0.25 12.18 4.06
CA PHE A 194 -0.51 11.69 5.41
C PHE A 194 0.66 11.80 6.40
N VAL A 195 1.82 12.29 5.98
CA VAL A 195 3.00 12.40 6.86
C VAL A 195 2.70 13.19 8.15
N HIS A 196 1.92 14.25 8.07
CA HIS A 196 1.52 15.06 9.22
C HIS A 196 0.50 14.35 10.14
N LEU A 197 -0.26 13.40 9.60
CA LEU A 197 -1.26 12.63 10.36
C LEU A 197 -0.63 11.51 11.19
N ILE A 198 0.30 10.76 10.57
CA ILE A 198 0.88 9.54 11.13
C ILE A 198 2.40 9.48 10.88
N PRO A 199 3.19 10.46 11.42
CA PRO A 199 4.62 10.57 11.13
C PRO A 199 5.41 9.30 11.42
N ASP A 200 5.10 8.59 12.51
CA ASP A 200 5.79 7.34 12.87
C ASP A 200 5.59 6.25 11.79
N ARG A 201 4.35 6.11 11.30
CA ARG A 201 4.04 5.17 10.24
C ARG A 201 4.60 5.59 8.88
N ALA A 202 4.69 6.90 8.64
CA ALA A 202 5.36 7.46 7.47
C ALA A 202 6.86 7.12 7.49
N ARG A 203 7.50 7.25 8.65
CA ARG A 203 8.89 6.85 8.85
C ARG A 203 9.12 5.37 8.55
N GLU A 204 8.33 4.48 9.13
CA GLU A 204 8.38 3.04 8.85
C GLU A 204 8.24 2.75 7.35
N ARG A 205 7.28 3.39 6.70
CA ARG A 205 7.03 3.20 5.27
C ARG A 205 8.21 3.63 4.40
N LEU A 206 8.89 4.73 4.73
CA LEU A 206 10.08 5.18 4.01
C LEU A 206 11.23 4.17 4.12
N LEU A 207 11.45 3.60 5.30
CA LEU A 207 12.46 2.57 5.51
C LEU A 207 12.13 1.28 4.76
N ASP A 208 10.86 0.86 4.77
CA ASP A 208 10.39 -0.31 4.01
C ASP A 208 10.59 -0.14 2.50
N ILE A 209 10.29 1.06 1.97
CA ILE A 209 10.49 1.39 0.56
C ILE A 209 11.97 1.42 0.21
N ALA A 210 12.79 2.11 1.01
CA ALA A 210 14.22 2.21 0.78
C ALA A 210 14.92 0.85 0.76
N ALA A 211 14.46 -0.10 1.58
CA ALA A 211 14.98 -1.47 1.61
C ALA A 211 14.79 -2.24 0.28
N THR A 212 13.96 -1.75 -0.62
CA THR A 212 13.75 -2.35 -1.95
C THR A 212 14.56 -1.67 -3.05
N GLN A 213 15.45 -0.74 -2.71
CA GLN A 213 16.37 -0.11 -3.65
C GLN A 213 17.58 -1.03 -3.92
N PHE A 214 18.09 -0.99 -5.14
CA PHE A 214 19.32 -1.67 -5.52
C PHE A 214 20.57 -0.82 -5.24
N GLU A 215 21.73 -1.46 -5.18
CA GLU A 215 23.01 -0.78 -4.90
C GLU A 215 23.42 0.24 -5.98
N ASP A 216 22.91 0.12 -7.19
CA ASP A 216 23.11 1.08 -8.29
C ASP A 216 22.22 2.32 -8.18
N GLY A 217 21.30 2.35 -7.23
CA GLY A 217 20.36 3.44 -7.01
C GLY A 217 18.99 3.25 -7.68
N SER A 218 18.83 2.28 -8.59
CA SER A 218 17.51 1.87 -9.09
C SER A 218 16.68 1.21 -7.99
N ALA A 219 15.41 0.97 -8.25
CA ALA A 219 14.52 0.34 -7.26
C ALA A 219 13.56 -0.65 -7.90
N TYR A 220 13.04 -1.57 -7.12
CA TYR A 220 11.87 -2.33 -7.52
C TYR A 220 10.69 -1.39 -7.71
N HIS A 221 10.01 -1.50 -8.84
CA HIS A 221 8.81 -0.71 -9.09
C HIS A 221 7.67 -1.00 -8.11
N GLN A 222 7.62 -2.21 -7.58
CA GLN A 222 6.64 -2.64 -6.59
C GLN A 222 7.28 -3.53 -5.52
N TYR A 223 6.71 -3.49 -4.32
CA TYR A 223 7.04 -4.41 -3.24
C TYR A 223 5.78 -5.01 -2.62
N GLN A 224 5.95 -6.17 -1.97
CA GLN A 224 4.85 -6.85 -1.29
C GLN A 224 4.70 -6.29 0.14
N PRO A 225 3.56 -5.69 0.49
CA PRO A 225 3.41 -5.01 1.78
C PRO A 225 3.48 -5.95 2.98
N LEU A 226 3.16 -7.23 2.78
CA LEU A 226 3.15 -8.23 3.85
C LEU A 226 4.55 -8.79 4.15
N THR A 227 5.36 -8.96 3.14
CA THR A 227 6.74 -9.49 3.27
C THR A 227 7.78 -8.38 3.27
N LYS A 228 7.38 -7.17 2.85
CA LYS A 228 8.23 -5.98 2.64
C LYS A 228 9.36 -6.21 1.62
N LYS A 229 9.21 -7.20 0.74
CA LYS A 229 10.19 -7.54 -0.29
C LYS A 229 9.81 -7.00 -1.65
N GLY A 230 10.83 -6.65 -2.43
CA GLY A 230 10.67 -6.23 -3.82
C GLY A 230 9.97 -7.30 -4.67
N ASN A 231 9.18 -6.86 -5.65
CA ASN A 231 8.46 -7.73 -6.56
C ASN A 231 9.29 -8.04 -7.81
N MET A 232 9.90 -9.21 -7.85
CA MET A 232 10.75 -9.68 -8.95
C MET A 232 10.01 -9.80 -10.29
N ASP A 233 8.70 -10.06 -10.27
CA ASP A 233 7.91 -10.25 -11.51
C ASP A 233 7.79 -8.93 -12.29
N ILE A 234 7.76 -7.80 -11.60
CA ILE A 234 7.73 -6.46 -12.21
C ILE A 234 9.17 -5.96 -12.44
N GLY A 235 10.06 -6.20 -11.47
CA GLY A 235 11.46 -5.79 -11.52
C GLY A 235 11.66 -4.29 -11.33
N SER A 236 12.69 -3.76 -11.98
CA SER A 236 13.13 -2.36 -11.94
C SER A 236 13.07 -1.69 -13.31
N GLY A 237 13.71 -0.53 -13.44
CA GLY A 237 13.91 0.16 -14.71
C GLY A 237 12.94 1.32 -14.95
N PHE A 238 12.15 1.70 -13.97
CA PHE A 238 11.34 2.92 -13.97
C PHE A 238 12.20 4.05 -13.38
N ASN A 239 12.75 4.90 -14.23
CA ASN A 239 13.84 5.80 -13.82
C ASN A 239 13.38 7.00 -12.98
N ASP A 240 12.08 7.18 -12.80
CA ASP A 240 11.53 8.15 -11.84
C ASP A 240 11.48 7.62 -10.40
N ASP A 241 11.41 6.28 -10.20
CA ASP A 241 11.26 5.66 -8.87
C ASP A 241 12.30 6.18 -7.85
N PRO A 242 13.61 6.24 -8.15
CA PRO A 242 14.61 6.69 -7.18
C PRO A 242 14.36 8.10 -6.63
N LEU A 243 13.88 9.02 -7.48
CA LEU A 243 13.64 10.42 -7.10
C LEU A 243 12.46 10.57 -6.14
N TRP A 244 11.50 9.65 -6.18
CA TRP A 244 10.39 9.64 -5.24
C TRP A 244 10.81 9.32 -3.81
N LEU A 245 11.89 8.56 -3.60
CA LEU A 245 12.44 8.33 -2.27
C LEU A 245 12.99 9.63 -1.67
N ILE A 246 13.71 10.44 -2.47
CA ILE A 246 14.18 11.77 -2.05
C ILE A 246 12.98 12.67 -1.70
N ALA A 247 11.93 12.65 -2.54
CA ALA A 247 10.72 13.43 -2.30
C ALA A 247 10.04 13.07 -0.98
N GLY A 248 9.86 11.77 -0.73
CA GLY A 248 9.24 11.26 0.50
C GLY A 248 10.06 11.61 1.75
N CYS A 249 11.37 11.38 1.72
CA CYS A 249 12.26 11.71 2.84
C CYS A 249 12.32 13.23 3.10
N ALA A 250 12.38 14.05 2.06
CA ALA A 250 12.38 15.50 2.21
C ALA A 250 11.06 16.00 2.82
N ALA A 251 9.91 15.45 2.39
CA ALA A 251 8.62 15.78 2.97
C ALA A 251 8.53 15.39 4.45
N TYR A 252 8.98 14.18 4.79
CA TYR A 252 9.01 13.71 6.17
C TYR A 252 9.86 14.62 7.07
N ILE A 253 11.09 14.93 6.64
CA ILE A 253 12.01 15.79 7.40
C ILE A 253 11.43 17.21 7.56
N LYS A 254 10.81 17.76 6.52
CA LYS A 254 10.18 19.10 6.59
C LYS A 254 9.03 19.15 7.58
N GLU A 255 8.24 18.10 7.64
CA GLU A 255 7.08 18.03 8.53
C GLU A 255 7.48 17.77 9.98
N THR A 256 8.43 16.87 10.20
CA THR A 256 8.78 16.38 11.54
C THR A 256 10.00 17.04 12.16
N GLY A 257 10.91 17.57 11.35
CA GLY A 257 12.26 17.97 11.78
C GLY A 257 13.17 16.82 12.15
N ASP A 258 12.75 15.57 11.94
CA ASP A 258 13.52 14.38 12.30
C ASP A 258 14.56 14.02 11.24
N PHE A 259 15.78 14.49 11.44
CA PHE A 259 16.95 14.11 10.62
C PHE A 259 17.54 12.76 11.02
N SER A 260 17.13 12.17 12.15
CA SER A 260 17.69 10.88 12.60
C SER A 260 17.34 9.73 11.67
N ILE A 261 16.26 9.84 10.91
CA ILE A 261 15.88 8.87 9.89
C ILE A 261 17.03 8.59 8.88
N LEU A 262 17.86 9.60 8.60
CA LEU A 262 18.96 9.49 7.65
C LEU A 262 20.11 8.59 8.13
N ASP A 263 20.18 8.31 9.43
CA ASP A 263 21.20 7.47 10.04
C ASP A 263 20.73 6.01 10.20
N GLU A 264 19.45 5.73 9.93
CA GLU A 264 18.91 4.38 9.99
C GLU A 264 19.59 3.46 8.98
N GLN A 265 19.98 2.28 9.47
CA GLN A 265 20.57 1.25 8.62
C GLN A 265 19.47 0.54 7.84
N VAL A 266 19.54 0.63 6.53
CA VAL A 266 18.53 0.09 5.61
C VAL A 266 19.22 -0.84 4.62
N ASP A 267 18.61 -1.97 4.35
CA ASP A 267 19.13 -2.96 3.41
C ASP A 267 19.03 -2.45 1.97
N PHE A 268 20.00 -2.82 1.11
CA PHE A 268 19.79 -2.80 -0.33
C PHE A 268 19.27 -4.16 -0.79
N ASP A 269 18.28 -4.16 -1.70
CA ASP A 269 17.66 -5.36 -2.28
C ASP A 269 17.12 -6.34 -1.21
N ASN A 270 16.66 -5.80 -0.08
CA ASN A 270 16.22 -6.58 1.08
C ASN A 270 17.31 -7.56 1.62
N ASP A 271 18.58 -7.28 1.37
CA ASP A 271 19.74 -8.07 1.82
C ASP A 271 20.42 -7.38 3.00
N SER A 272 20.23 -7.90 4.20
CA SER A 272 20.76 -7.33 5.43
C SER A 272 22.31 -7.27 5.49
N THR A 273 23.00 -8.00 4.62
CA THR A 273 24.46 -7.91 4.50
C THR A 273 24.94 -6.65 3.79
N LYS A 274 24.02 -5.93 3.14
CA LYS A 274 24.27 -4.71 2.35
C LYS A 274 23.66 -3.46 2.99
N ALA A 275 23.31 -3.51 4.27
CA ALA A 275 22.72 -2.38 4.97
C ALA A 275 23.66 -1.17 4.99
N GLN A 276 23.10 0.00 4.69
CA GLN A 276 23.77 1.30 4.72
C GLN A 276 22.83 2.35 5.34
N PRO A 277 23.33 3.50 5.80
CA PRO A 277 22.47 4.59 6.23
C PRO A 277 21.49 5.03 5.13
N LEU A 278 20.26 5.41 5.50
CA LEU A 278 19.29 5.94 4.54
C LEU A 278 19.83 7.11 3.72
N MET A 279 20.75 7.90 4.29
CA MET A 279 21.43 8.98 3.56
C MET A 279 22.19 8.46 2.32
N GLU A 280 22.77 7.26 2.39
CA GLU A 280 23.43 6.63 1.25
C GLU A 280 22.42 6.20 0.18
N HIS A 281 21.23 5.75 0.59
CA HIS A 281 20.13 5.47 -0.35
C HIS A 281 19.72 6.72 -1.13
N LEU A 282 19.58 7.86 -0.45
CA LEU A 282 19.27 9.14 -1.12
C LEU A 282 20.38 9.57 -2.08
N LYS A 283 21.64 9.38 -1.69
CA LYS A 283 22.77 9.66 -2.56
C LYS A 283 22.72 8.82 -3.82
N ARG A 284 22.53 7.53 -3.70
CA ARG A 284 22.44 6.63 -4.86
C ARG A 284 21.22 6.92 -5.72
N SER A 285 20.10 7.31 -5.13
CA SER A 285 18.93 7.79 -5.90
C SER A 285 19.25 9.01 -6.75
N PHE A 286 20.02 9.96 -6.19
CA PHE A 286 20.46 11.14 -6.92
C PHE A 286 21.48 10.80 -8.02
N ASP A 287 22.51 10.05 -7.68
CA ASP A 287 23.60 9.67 -8.61
C ASP A 287 23.08 8.77 -9.76
N PHE A 288 22.06 7.95 -9.50
CA PHE A 288 21.41 7.14 -10.53
C PHE A 288 20.93 8.02 -11.70
N THR A 289 20.21 9.09 -11.39
CA THR A 289 19.74 10.02 -12.45
C THR A 289 20.91 10.71 -13.17
N VAL A 290 21.95 11.13 -12.43
CA VAL A 290 23.14 11.78 -12.99
C VAL A 290 23.87 10.87 -13.99
N THR A 291 23.89 9.57 -13.71
CA THR A 291 24.59 8.58 -14.54
C THR A 291 23.74 8.02 -15.69
N HIS A 292 22.43 8.33 -15.71
CA HIS A 292 21.49 7.85 -16.74
C HIS A 292 20.92 9.02 -17.56
N LEU A 293 21.81 9.70 -18.28
CA LEU A 293 21.47 10.82 -19.16
C LEU A 293 21.54 10.40 -20.64
N GLY A 294 20.59 10.90 -21.41
CA GLY A 294 20.53 10.68 -22.86
C GLY A 294 21.33 11.71 -23.68
N PRO A 295 21.12 11.73 -25.00
CA PRO A 295 21.89 12.57 -25.93
C PRO A 295 21.82 14.08 -25.65
N HIS A 296 20.68 14.58 -25.16
CA HIS A 296 20.47 15.99 -24.82
C HIS A 296 20.82 16.32 -23.36
N LYS A 297 21.43 15.39 -22.63
CA LYS A 297 21.74 15.57 -21.20
C LYS A 297 20.50 15.60 -20.29
N LEU A 298 19.40 15.10 -20.78
CA LEU A 298 18.18 14.89 -20.03
C LEU A 298 18.14 13.46 -19.48
N PRO A 299 17.48 13.19 -18.36
CA PRO A 299 17.38 11.84 -17.81
C PRO A 299 16.68 10.87 -18.77
N LEU A 300 17.25 9.68 -18.89
CA LEU A 300 16.64 8.57 -19.63
C LEU A 300 15.37 8.11 -18.91
N ILE A 301 14.34 7.77 -19.72
CA ILE A 301 13.04 7.34 -19.17
C ILE A 301 13.08 5.93 -18.57
N GLY A 302 14.00 5.06 -19.02
CA GLY A 302 13.99 3.64 -18.71
C GLY A 302 12.81 2.93 -19.37
N ARG A 303 12.13 2.06 -18.64
CA ARG A 303 10.90 1.40 -19.12
C ARG A 303 9.73 2.35 -19.23
N ALA A 304 9.61 3.24 -18.25
CA ALA A 304 8.57 4.25 -18.16
C ALA A 304 8.89 5.26 -17.06
N ASP A 305 8.24 6.40 -17.09
CA ASP A 305 8.10 7.31 -15.98
C ASP A 305 6.66 7.27 -15.44
N TRP A 306 6.22 8.27 -14.69
CA TRP A 306 4.88 8.38 -14.14
C TRP A 306 3.76 8.28 -15.18
N ASN A 307 4.07 8.56 -16.45
CA ASN A 307 3.13 8.46 -17.58
C ASN A 307 3.22 7.11 -18.30
N ASP A 308 3.08 6.01 -17.58
CA ASP A 308 3.28 4.63 -18.05
C ASP A 308 2.67 4.32 -19.44
N CYS A 309 1.55 4.91 -19.77
CA CYS A 309 0.84 4.64 -21.02
C CYS A 309 1.29 5.50 -22.20
N LEU A 310 2.17 6.46 -21.98
CA LEU A 310 2.59 7.43 -23.02
C LEU A 310 4.00 7.20 -23.55
N ASN A 311 4.72 6.24 -23.02
CA ASN A 311 6.13 5.98 -23.30
C ASN A 311 6.30 5.03 -24.51
N LEU A 312 5.89 5.48 -25.66
CA LEU A 312 5.83 4.62 -26.85
C LEU A 312 7.20 4.30 -27.47
N ASN A 313 8.23 5.09 -27.17
CA ASN A 313 9.57 4.95 -27.73
C ASN A 313 10.65 4.68 -26.67
N CYS A 314 10.27 4.20 -25.49
CA CYS A 314 11.21 3.98 -24.38
C CYS A 314 12.34 2.98 -24.72
N PHE A 315 12.13 2.11 -25.70
CA PHE A 315 13.10 1.11 -26.15
C PHE A 315 13.97 1.54 -27.34
N SER A 316 13.78 2.75 -27.86
CA SER A 316 14.52 3.23 -29.03
C SER A 316 16.02 3.29 -28.76
N ALA A 317 16.82 2.88 -29.73
CA ALA A 317 18.28 2.94 -29.72
C ALA A 317 18.82 4.21 -30.38
N GLU A 318 18.05 4.80 -31.31
CA GLU A 318 18.42 5.98 -32.06
C GLU A 318 17.33 7.06 -32.00
N PRO A 319 17.67 8.35 -31.96
CA PRO A 319 16.70 9.44 -32.04
C PRO A 319 15.84 9.35 -33.30
N GLY A 320 14.55 9.54 -33.18
CA GLY A 320 13.61 9.49 -34.32
C GLY A 320 13.28 8.09 -34.83
N GLU A 321 13.69 7.06 -34.13
CA GLU A 321 13.32 5.67 -34.42
C GLU A 321 11.79 5.48 -34.31
N PRO A 322 11.18 4.69 -35.22
CA PRO A 322 9.74 4.44 -35.14
C PRO A 322 9.31 3.78 -33.84
N PHE A 323 8.06 4.02 -33.47
CA PHE A 323 7.42 3.37 -32.34
C PHE A 323 7.64 1.84 -32.28
N GLN A 324 8.02 1.33 -31.13
CA GLN A 324 8.29 -0.09 -30.89
C GLN A 324 7.42 -0.62 -29.76
N THR A 325 6.86 -1.81 -29.95
CA THR A 325 6.06 -2.52 -28.96
C THR A 325 6.82 -3.64 -28.26
N THR A 326 7.97 -4.01 -28.80
CA THR A 326 8.83 -5.09 -28.27
C THR A 326 10.27 -4.64 -28.32
N GLY A 327 11.03 -4.89 -27.28
CA GLY A 327 12.42 -4.51 -27.21
C GLY A 327 13.02 -4.75 -25.83
N PRO A 328 14.24 -4.26 -25.61
CA PRO A 328 14.84 -4.27 -24.29
C PRO A 328 14.01 -3.43 -23.31
N SER A 329 14.21 -3.62 -22.01
CA SER A 329 13.47 -2.90 -20.97
C SER A 329 13.80 -1.42 -20.84
N GLU A 330 14.83 -0.94 -21.54
CA GLU A 330 15.28 0.45 -21.58
C GLU A 330 16.03 0.75 -22.87
N GLY A 331 16.07 2.02 -23.25
CA GLY A 331 16.81 2.51 -24.42
C GLY A 331 17.76 3.65 -24.04
N PRO A 332 18.84 3.87 -24.82
CA PRO A 332 19.87 4.85 -24.52
C PRO A 332 19.53 6.29 -24.94
N VAL A 333 18.41 6.51 -25.61
CA VAL A 333 18.09 7.82 -26.24
C VAL A 333 16.71 8.38 -25.84
N ALA A 334 15.83 7.57 -25.25
CA ALA A 334 14.51 8.05 -24.85
C ALA A 334 14.61 8.82 -23.53
N GLU A 335 14.48 10.12 -23.61
CA GLU A 335 14.62 11.06 -22.47
C GLU A 335 13.25 11.50 -21.94
N SER A 336 13.19 11.82 -20.64
CA SER A 336 11.96 12.26 -19.97
C SER A 336 12.13 13.66 -19.39
N ILE A 337 11.33 14.61 -19.91
CA ILE A 337 11.21 15.95 -19.33
C ILE A 337 10.55 15.90 -17.95
N PHE A 338 9.66 14.94 -17.71
CA PHE A 338 9.04 14.74 -16.40
C PHE A 338 10.10 14.38 -15.36
N ILE A 339 10.97 13.40 -15.63
CA ILE A 339 12.06 13.02 -14.72
C ILE A 339 13.05 14.18 -14.56
N ALA A 340 13.35 14.95 -15.63
CA ALA A 340 14.19 16.13 -15.54
C ALA A 340 13.61 17.18 -14.56
N ALA A 341 12.31 17.45 -14.66
CA ALA A 341 11.64 18.37 -13.76
C ALA A 341 11.64 17.87 -12.29
N MET A 342 11.43 16.56 -12.08
CA MET A 342 11.57 15.94 -10.78
C MET A 342 12.99 16.07 -10.22
N PHE A 343 13.99 15.80 -11.06
CA PHE A 343 15.40 15.90 -10.65
C PHE A 343 15.76 17.33 -10.25
N VAL A 344 15.32 18.33 -11.00
CA VAL A 344 15.54 19.74 -10.64
C VAL A 344 14.87 20.10 -9.31
N LYS A 345 13.67 19.61 -9.07
CA LYS A 345 12.94 19.86 -7.83
C LYS A 345 13.55 19.10 -6.64
N TYR A 346 13.64 17.80 -6.74
CA TYR A 346 14.06 16.95 -5.62
C TYR A 346 15.56 16.88 -5.42
N GLY A 347 16.36 17.17 -6.46
CA GLY A 347 17.79 17.38 -6.33
C GLY A 347 18.14 18.61 -5.47
N LYS A 348 17.35 19.69 -5.56
CA LYS A 348 17.47 20.83 -4.64
C LYS A 348 17.14 20.45 -3.19
N GLU A 349 16.15 19.58 -2.98
CA GLU A 349 15.83 19.05 -1.65
C GLU A 349 16.98 18.20 -1.11
N TYR A 350 17.57 17.33 -1.95
CA TYR A 350 18.74 16.54 -1.59
C TYR A 350 19.93 17.43 -1.19
N ALA A 351 20.24 18.46 -1.99
CA ALA A 351 21.30 19.41 -1.65
C ALA A 351 21.05 20.12 -0.32
N ALA A 352 19.80 20.51 -0.06
CA ALA A 352 19.42 21.13 1.22
C ALA A 352 19.59 20.15 2.41
N ILE A 353 19.25 18.88 2.25
CA ILE A 353 19.48 17.84 3.26
C ILE A 353 20.97 17.68 3.52
N CYS A 354 21.79 17.57 2.47
CA CYS A 354 23.26 17.48 2.59
C CYS A 354 23.84 18.65 3.38
N ARG A 355 23.43 19.88 3.06
CA ARG A 355 23.87 21.10 3.74
C ARG A 355 23.47 21.11 5.21
N ARG A 356 22.24 20.69 5.53
CA ARG A 356 21.78 20.57 6.93
C ARG A 356 22.54 19.50 7.71
N ARG A 357 23.05 18.48 7.05
CA ARG A 357 23.92 17.45 7.63
C ARG A 357 25.40 17.88 7.71
N GLY A 358 25.74 19.07 7.25
CA GLY A 358 27.11 19.60 7.25
C GLY A 358 27.99 19.08 6.12
N ASN A 359 27.42 18.42 5.12
CA ASN A 359 28.13 17.95 3.92
C ASN A 359 28.01 18.98 2.79
N GLU A 360 28.76 20.06 2.89
CA GLU A 360 28.72 21.17 1.93
C GLU A 360 29.29 20.77 0.55
N GLU A 361 30.27 19.88 0.52
CA GLU A 361 30.86 19.41 -0.74
C GLU A 361 29.81 18.66 -1.59
N GLU A 362 29.08 17.75 -0.97
CA GLU A 362 27.99 17.02 -1.63
C GLU A 362 26.83 17.95 -2.03
N ALA A 363 26.50 18.92 -1.19
CA ALA A 363 25.45 19.89 -1.52
C ALA A 363 25.81 20.71 -2.77
N VAL A 364 27.06 21.20 -2.87
CA VAL A 364 27.56 21.95 -4.03
C VAL A 364 27.63 21.06 -5.28
N TYR A 365 28.02 19.80 -5.12
CA TYR A 365 27.97 18.81 -6.23
C TYR A 365 26.55 18.66 -6.73
N ALA A 366 25.60 18.40 -5.85
CA ALA A 366 24.19 18.22 -6.21
C ALA A 366 23.62 19.46 -6.91
N GLU A 367 23.90 20.67 -6.41
CA GLU A 367 23.44 21.91 -7.06
C GLU A 367 24.01 22.07 -8.48
N LYS A 368 25.25 21.70 -8.71
CA LYS A 368 25.86 21.75 -10.05
C LYS A 368 25.19 20.77 -11.03
N GLU A 369 24.94 19.55 -10.59
CA GLU A 369 24.28 18.55 -11.44
C GLU A 369 22.82 18.96 -11.73
N VAL A 370 22.11 19.49 -10.74
CA VAL A 370 20.74 20.04 -10.92
C VAL A 370 20.75 21.19 -11.94
N GLU A 371 21.71 22.12 -11.86
CA GLU A 371 21.80 23.24 -12.80
C GLU A 371 22.07 22.76 -14.23
N LYS A 372 22.93 21.72 -14.42
CA LYS A 372 23.18 21.15 -15.76
C LYS A 372 21.90 20.60 -16.40
N VAL A 373 21.09 19.83 -15.63
CA VAL A 373 19.84 19.29 -16.14
C VAL A 373 18.81 20.40 -16.37
N TYR A 374 18.77 21.41 -15.49
CA TYR A 374 17.91 22.58 -15.68
C TYR A 374 18.21 23.31 -17.01
N GLN A 375 19.49 23.56 -17.31
CA GLN A 375 19.89 24.16 -18.58
C GLN A 375 19.55 23.24 -19.76
N ALA A 376 19.75 21.94 -19.64
CA ALA A 376 19.36 20.99 -20.68
C ALA A 376 17.85 21.03 -20.98
N VAL A 377 17.02 21.21 -19.97
CA VAL A 377 15.56 21.40 -20.17
C VAL A 377 15.27 22.70 -20.95
N LEU A 378 15.97 23.79 -20.65
CA LEU A 378 15.78 25.05 -21.38
C LEU A 378 16.27 24.96 -22.83
N ASP A 379 17.35 24.22 -23.09
CA ASP A 379 17.99 24.13 -24.39
C ASP A 379 17.30 23.11 -25.33
N ALA A 380 16.79 22.01 -24.80
CA ALA A 380 16.29 20.88 -25.60
C ALA A 380 14.90 20.38 -25.16
N GLY A 381 14.29 20.90 -24.12
CA GLY A 381 13.00 20.44 -23.60
C GLY A 381 11.76 21.09 -24.23
N TRP A 382 11.94 22.01 -25.20
CA TRP A 382 10.87 22.74 -25.87
C TRP A 382 10.92 22.52 -27.38
N ASP A 383 9.74 22.40 -28.00
CA ASP A 383 9.57 22.36 -29.47
C ASP A 383 9.67 23.76 -30.10
#